data_fa51682da22e9c4716315a5a261718ed
#
_entry.id   fa51682da22e9c4716315a5a261718ed
#
_cell.length_a   1.000
_cell.length_b   1.000
_cell.length_c   1.000
_cell.angle_alpha   90.00
_cell.angle_beta   90.00
_cell.angle_gamma   90.00
#
_symmetry.space_group_name_H-M   'P 1'
#
loop_
_entity.id
_entity.type
_entity.pdbx_description
1 polymer ?
#
loop_
_entity_poly.entity_id
_entity_poly.type
_entity_poly.pdbx_seq_one_letter_code
_entity_poly.pdbx_strand_id
1 'polypeptide(L)'
;MTKKIDTNFDYNEEIKKCKTIDDVMGKNGLIQKLVKDVLENILEGEMEEHLGRNKYERTESNNQSNRNYRNGYSSKNLRSSFGDVDLDVPRDRNAEFEPQIIKKYETVCTELDKKIISLYAKGMSTSDIQSEIEDLYGIKISPSMVSKITDKVLASATEWQN
;
A
#
# COMPACT_ATOMS: atom_id res chain seq x y z
N MET A 1 -9.03 21.58 -16.01
CA MET A 1 -8.15 22.16 -14.98
C MET A 1 -7.46 21.01 -14.26
N THR A 2 -6.17 20.84 -14.45
CA THR A 2 -5.37 19.81 -13.79
C THR A 2 -5.31 20.14 -12.29
N LYS A 3 -5.93 19.33 -11.44
CA LYS A 3 -5.78 19.43 -9.98
C LYS A 3 -4.28 19.34 -9.65
N LYS A 4 -3.75 20.37 -9.01
CA LYS A 4 -2.40 20.31 -8.42
C LYS A 4 -2.49 19.26 -7.30
N ILE A 5 -1.71 18.21 -7.43
CA ILE A 5 -1.48 17.25 -6.36
C ILE A 5 -0.67 18.02 -5.32
N ASP A 6 -1.23 18.24 -4.14
CA ASP A 6 -0.52 18.84 -3.00
C ASP A 6 0.44 17.79 -2.43
N THR A 7 1.58 17.63 -3.09
CA THR A 7 2.64 16.77 -2.60
C THR A 7 3.44 17.53 -1.55
N ASN A 8 3.47 17.01 -0.33
CA ASN A 8 4.41 17.44 0.71
C ASN A 8 5.85 16.99 0.40
N PHE A 9 6.06 16.38 -0.77
CA PHE A 9 7.30 15.77 -1.20
C PHE A 9 7.99 16.68 -2.22
N ASP A 10 9.12 17.31 -1.84
CA ASP A 10 9.93 18.06 -2.77
C ASP A 10 10.87 17.13 -3.53
N TYR A 11 10.42 16.72 -4.74
CA TYR A 11 11.19 15.87 -5.66
C TYR A 11 12.59 16.42 -5.97
N ASN A 12 12.72 17.71 -6.12
CA ASN A 12 13.99 18.33 -6.51
C ASN A 12 15.00 18.29 -5.36
N GLU A 13 14.54 18.46 -4.13
CA GLU A 13 15.40 18.34 -2.95
C GLU A 13 15.82 16.90 -2.69
N GLU A 14 14.89 15.96 -2.81
CA GLU A 14 15.19 14.53 -2.58
C GLU A 14 16.14 13.97 -3.66
N ILE A 15 15.95 14.34 -4.94
CA ILE A 15 16.88 13.94 -6.02
C ILE A 15 18.29 14.47 -5.78
N LYS A 16 18.46 15.70 -5.28
CA LYS A 16 19.78 16.27 -4.98
C LYS A 16 20.53 15.54 -3.87
N LYS A 17 19.80 14.85 -2.97
CA LYS A 17 20.39 14.03 -1.88
C LYS A 17 20.93 12.70 -2.38
N CYS A 18 20.43 12.20 -3.51
CA CYS A 18 20.86 10.93 -4.08
C CYS A 18 22.22 11.06 -4.77
N LYS A 19 23.21 10.31 -4.29
CA LYS A 19 24.57 10.27 -4.86
C LYS A 19 24.94 8.88 -5.35
N THR A 20 24.27 7.85 -4.85
CA THR A 20 24.52 6.45 -5.17
C THR A 20 23.24 5.77 -5.67
N ILE A 21 23.39 4.62 -6.31
CA ILE A 21 22.25 3.81 -6.71
C ILE A 21 21.42 3.33 -5.51
N ASP A 22 22.09 3.11 -4.37
CA ASP A 22 21.44 2.72 -3.11
C ASP A 22 20.59 3.84 -2.53
N ASP A 23 20.96 5.11 -2.71
CA ASP A 23 20.13 6.24 -2.32
C ASP A 23 18.83 6.28 -3.13
N VAL A 24 18.83 5.71 -4.32
CA VAL A 24 17.64 5.64 -5.20
C VAL A 24 16.82 4.39 -4.94
N MET A 25 17.45 3.21 -4.98
CA MET A 25 16.78 1.90 -4.98
C MET A 25 16.86 1.16 -3.64
N GLY A 26 17.72 1.59 -2.72
CA GLY A 26 17.93 0.95 -1.43
C GLY A 26 16.80 1.17 -0.44
N LYS A 27 16.98 0.62 0.75
CA LYS A 27 16.03 0.77 1.86
C LYS A 27 15.89 2.24 2.25
N ASN A 28 14.67 2.74 2.29
CA ASN A 28 14.33 4.16 2.46
C ASN A 28 14.86 5.07 1.33
N GLY A 29 15.15 4.49 0.17
CA GLY A 29 15.60 5.22 -1.00
C GLY A 29 14.50 6.08 -1.64
N LEU A 30 14.88 6.82 -2.66
CA LEU A 30 14.00 7.75 -3.36
C LEU A 30 12.74 7.05 -3.90
N ILE A 31 12.89 5.83 -4.46
CA ILE A 31 11.77 5.07 -5.03
C ILE A 31 10.71 4.75 -3.97
N GLN A 32 11.11 4.30 -2.77
CA GLN A 32 10.15 4.02 -1.69
C GLN A 32 9.41 5.28 -1.26
N LYS A 33 10.10 6.41 -1.15
CA LYS A 33 9.50 7.70 -0.81
C LYS A 33 8.52 8.18 -1.88
N LEU A 34 8.85 7.99 -3.16
CA LEU A 34 7.99 8.30 -4.29
C LEU A 34 6.72 7.44 -4.29
N VAL A 35 6.88 6.13 -4.09
CA VAL A 35 5.75 5.20 -4.01
C VAL A 35 4.84 5.57 -2.84
N LYS A 36 5.40 5.88 -1.68
CA LYS A 36 4.63 6.34 -0.52
C LYS A 36 3.81 7.59 -0.85
N ASP A 37 4.45 8.63 -1.37
CA ASP A 37 3.80 9.91 -1.70
C ASP A 37 2.66 9.71 -2.72
N VAL A 38 2.90 8.95 -3.78
CA VAL A 38 1.89 8.66 -4.81
C VAL A 38 0.70 7.93 -4.22
N LEU A 39 0.93 6.88 -3.41
CA LEU A 39 -0.14 6.10 -2.80
C LEU A 39 -0.96 6.92 -1.80
N GLU A 40 -0.31 7.73 -0.96
CA GLU A 40 -1.01 8.61 -0.02
C GLU A 40 -1.85 9.67 -0.73
N ASN A 41 -1.36 10.23 -1.84
CA ASN A 41 -2.12 11.17 -2.67
C ASN A 41 -3.34 10.50 -3.33
N ILE A 42 -3.22 9.26 -3.79
CA ILE A 42 -4.36 8.50 -4.34
C ILE A 42 -5.40 8.25 -3.24
N LEU A 43 -4.96 7.82 -2.05
CA LEU A 43 -5.83 7.59 -0.89
C LEU A 43 -6.58 8.85 -0.45
N GLU A 44 -5.90 10.01 -0.50
CA GLU A 44 -6.55 11.30 -0.24
C GLU A 44 -7.60 11.64 -1.30
N GLY A 45 -7.31 11.36 -2.58
CA GLY A 45 -8.27 11.55 -3.68
C GLY A 45 -9.51 10.65 -3.52
N GLU A 46 -9.32 9.37 -3.18
CA GLU A 46 -10.42 8.46 -2.88
C GLU A 46 -11.27 8.94 -1.68
N MET A 47 -10.62 9.47 -0.64
CA MET A 47 -11.33 10.05 0.51
C MET A 47 -12.10 11.31 0.14
N GLU A 48 -11.58 12.16 -0.74
CA GLU A 48 -12.29 13.33 -1.26
C GLU A 48 -13.55 12.94 -2.05
N GLU A 49 -13.43 11.92 -2.89
CA GLU A 49 -14.55 11.37 -3.64
C GLU A 49 -15.60 10.77 -2.70
N HIS A 50 -15.18 9.96 -1.73
CA HIS A 50 -16.07 9.35 -0.73
C HIS A 50 -16.86 10.38 0.08
N LEU A 51 -16.21 11.47 0.52
CA LEU A 51 -16.86 12.52 1.29
C LEU A 51 -17.59 13.57 0.43
N GLY A 52 -17.35 13.57 -0.89
CA GLY A 52 -17.90 14.56 -1.83
C GLY A 52 -17.38 15.98 -1.61
N ARG A 53 -16.21 16.15 -0.99
CA ARG A 53 -15.61 17.46 -0.69
C ARG A 53 -14.08 17.38 -0.53
N ASN A 54 -13.43 18.52 -0.82
CA ASN A 54 -11.98 18.66 -0.70
C ASN A 54 -11.54 18.77 0.78
N LYS A 55 -10.25 18.49 1.04
CA LYS A 55 -9.65 18.44 2.40
C LYS A 55 -9.85 19.71 3.22
N TYR A 56 -9.83 20.87 2.59
CA TYR A 56 -9.90 22.19 3.25
C TYR A 56 -11.21 22.92 3.02
N GLU A 57 -12.21 22.29 2.40
CA GLU A 57 -13.48 22.90 2.08
C GLU A 57 -14.34 23.04 3.34
N ARG A 58 -14.65 24.29 3.72
CA ARG A 58 -15.57 24.58 4.83
C ARG A 58 -16.98 24.26 4.40
N THR A 59 -17.67 23.50 5.21
CA THR A 59 -19.07 23.19 4.98
C THR A 59 -19.92 24.38 5.36
N GLU A 60 -20.57 25.00 4.39
CA GLU A 60 -21.66 25.92 4.67
C GLU A 60 -22.81 25.16 5.35
N SER A 61 -23.14 25.60 6.53
CA SER A 61 -24.09 24.95 7.44
C SER A 61 -25.50 24.88 6.87
N ASN A 62 -26.21 23.77 6.98
CA ASN A 62 -27.60 23.74 7.46
C ASN A 62 -28.19 22.33 7.72
N ASN A 63 -27.42 21.24 7.57
CA ASN A 63 -27.90 19.91 7.99
C ASN A 63 -26.77 19.12 8.66
N GLN A 64 -26.60 19.34 9.97
CA GLN A 64 -25.48 18.77 10.74
C GLN A 64 -25.69 17.34 11.22
N SER A 65 -26.85 16.73 11.04
CA SER A 65 -27.18 15.51 11.76
C SER A 65 -26.68 14.20 11.11
N ASN A 66 -26.14 14.22 9.88
CA ASN A 66 -25.76 12.98 9.20
C ASN A 66 -24.53 13.13 8.26
N ARG A 67 -23.60 14.03 8.56
CA ARG A 67 -22.43 14.24 7.70
C ARG A 67 -21.24 13.46 8.19
N ASN A 68 -20.66 12.66 7.32
CA ASN A 68 -19.39 12.01 7.53
C ASN A 68 -18.22 13.01 7.41
N TYR A 69 -17.18 12.87 8.22
CA TYR A 69 -16.03 13.78 8.30
C TYR A 69 -14.73 12.99 8.32
N ARG A 70 -13.63 13.61 7.87
CA ARG A 70 -12.29 13.09 8.06
C ARG A 70 -12.00 12.89 9.54
N ASN A 71 -11.39 11.77 9.90
CA ASN A 71 -11.07 11.40 11.29
C ASN A 71 -9.62 10.94 11.44
N GLY A 72 -8.69 11.76 10.95
CA GLY A 72 -7.27 11.47 10.99
C GLY A 72 -6.86 10.33 10.08
N TYR A 73 -5.77 9.66 10.43
CA TYR A 73 -5.13 8.61 9.64
C TYR A 73 -4.92 7.35 10.46
N SER A 74 -4.75 6.23 9.78
CA SER A 74 -4.26 4.99 10.35
C SER A 74 -3.00 4.58 9.62
N SER A 75 -1.96 4.18 10.37
CA SER A 75 -0.74 3.65 9.77
C SER A 75 -0.97 2.24 9.23
N LYS A 76 -0.46 1.98 8.02
CA LYS A 76 -0.51 0.67 7.38
C LYS A 76 0.82 0.39 6.70
N ASN A 77 1.44 -0.75 7.01
CA ASN A 77 2.64 -1.20 6.34
C ASN A 77 2.26 -2.03 5.09
N LEU A 78 2.76 -1.60 3.92
CA LEU A 78 2.62 -2.31 2.66
C LEU A 78 3.95 -2.90 2.24
N ARG A 79 4.01 -4.21 2.08
CA ARG A 79 5.16 -4.95 1.57
C ARG A 79 5.13 -5.00 0.06
N SER A 80 6.16 -4.48 -0.57
CA SER A 80 6.26 -4.42 -2.03
C SER A 80 7.63 -4.87 -2.50
N SER A 81 7.80 -5.09 -3.80
CA SER A 81 9.11 -5.38 -4.42
C SER A 81 10.15 -4.26 -4.23
N PHE A 82 9.72 -3.08 -3.78
CA PHE A 82 10.60 -1.96 -3.44
C PHE A 82 10.90 -1.86 -1.94
N GLY A 83 10.50 -2.86 -1.15
CA GLY A 83 10.63 -2.89 0.30
C GLY A 83 9.32 -2.57 1.04
N ASP A 84 9.43 -2.43 2.35
CA ASP A 84 8.31 -2.07 3.22
C ASP A 84 8.02 -0.57 3.13
N VAL A 85 6.76 -0.21 2.88
CA VAL A 85 6.31 1.18 2.81
C VAL A 85 5.25 1.42 3.88
N ASP A 86 5.55 2.32 4.81
CA ASP A 86 4.59 2.74 5.84
C ASP A 86 3.72 3.87 5.30
N LEU A 87 2.43 3.61 5.17
CA LEU A 87 1.44 4.50 4.60
C LEU A 87 0.51 5.07 5.67
N ASP A 88 0.16 6.33 5.52
CA ASP A 88 -0.87 6.99 6.29
C ASP A 88 -2.20 6.95 5.52
N VAL A 89 -3.06 6.01 5.89
CA VAL A 89 -4.37 5.81 5.26
C VAL A 89 -5.40 6.71 5.93
N PRO A 90 -6.07 7.62 5.20
CA PRO A 90 -7.07 8.49 5.78
C PRO A 90 -8.28 7.70 6.28
N ARG A 91 -8.92 8.21 7.33
CA ARG A 91 -10.11 7.63 7.94
C ARG A 91 -11.23 8.65 8.00
N ASP A 92 -12.44 8.16 7.86
CA ASP A 92 -13.65 8.91 8.11
C ASP A 92 -14.22 8.62 9.50
N ARG A 93 -15.12 9.47 9.97
CA ARG A 93 -15.73 9.36 11.29
C ARG A 93 -16.65 8.15 11.43
N ASN A 94 -17.35 7.81 10.36
CA ASN A 94 -18.32 6.70 10.36
C ASN A 94 -17.66 5.34 10.09
N ALA A 95 -16.35 5.31 9.76
CA ALA A 95 -15.61 4.11 9.37
C ALA A 95 -16.21 3.38 8.14
N GLU A 96 -16.83 4.13 7.24
CA GLU A 96 -17.44 3.66 5.99
C GLU A 96 -16.47 3.70 4.81
N PHE A 97 -15.37 4.47 4.94
CA PHE A 97 -14.37 4.59 3.89
C PHE A 97 -13.59 3.28 3.70
N GLU A 98 -13.69 2.73 2.50
CA GLU A 98 -12.92 1.56 2.06
C GLU A 98 -12.07 1.93 0.85
N PRO A 99 -10.75 2.12 1.04
CA PRO A 99 -9.83 2.40 -0.07
C PRO A 99 -9.86 1.31 -1.13
N GLN A 100 -9.89 1.70 -2.40
CA GLN A 100 -9.88 0.79 -3.55
C GLN A 100 -8.46 0.36 -3.90
N ILE A 101 -7.51 1.33 -3.86
CA ILE A 101 -6.12 1.08 -4.25
C ILE A 101 -5.40 0.12 -3.30
N ILE A 102 -5.75 0.14 -2.01
CA ILE A 102 -5.18 -0.74 -0.99
C ILE A 102 -6.31 -1.23 -0.09
N LYS A 103 -6.76 -2.45 -0.31
CA LYS A 103 -7.84 -3.04 0.47
C LYS A 103 -7.49 -3.15 1.95
N LYS A 104 -8.51 -3.08 2.82
CA LYS A 104 -8.37 -2.98 4.29
C LYS A 104 -7.41 -4.01 4.92
N TYR A 105 -7.35 -5.22 4.39
CA TYR A 105 -6.52 -6.32 4.92
C TYR A 105 -5.35 -6.70 4.02
N GLU A 106 -5.12 -5.95 2.94
CA GLU A 106 -4.02 -6.18 2.03
C GLU A 106 -2.74 -5.56 2.60
N THR A 107 -1.75 -6.38 2.89
CA THR A 107 -0.45 -5.97 3.45
C THR A 107 0.71 -6.31 2.52
N VAL A 108 0.43 -6.99 1.40
CA VAL A 108 1.43 -7.44 0.43
C VAL A 108 0.95 -7.05 -0.96
N CYS A 109 1.83 -6.48 -1.77
CA CYS A 109 1.52 -6.18 -3.16
C CYS A 109 1.23 -7.44 -3.97
N THR A 110 0.29 -7.37 -4.89
CA THR A 110 -0.11 -8.49 -5.76
C THR A 110 1.08 -9.12 -6.53
N GLU A 111 2.08 -8.34 -6.87
CA GLU A 111 3.28 -8.86 -7.55
C GLU A 111 4.15 -9.72 -6.65
N LEU A 112 4.28 -9.36 -5.39
CA LEU A 112 5.00 -10.16 -4.41
C LEU A 112 4.24 -11.46 -4.11
N ASP A 113 2.90 -11.42 -4.02
CA ASP A 113 2.06 -12.61 -3.92
C ASP A 113 2.32 -13.58 -5.08
N LYS A 114 2.33 -13.09 -6.33
CA LYS A 114 2.63 -13.90 -7.51
C LYS A 114 4.02 -14.54 -7.45
N LYS A 115 5.01 -13.81 -6.94
CA LYS A 115 6.37 -14.32 -6.78
C LYS A 115 6.43 -15.45 -5.76
N ILE A 116 5.79 -15.26 -4.59
CA ILE A 116 5.68 -16.27 -3.53
C ILE A 116 5.02 -17.55 -4.08
N ILE A 117 3.91 -17.40 -4.81
CA ILE A 117 3.21 -18.52 -5.43
C ILE A 117 4.11 -19.25 -6.44
N SER A 118 4.86 -18.50 -7.26
CA SER A 118 5.80 -19.08 -8.23
C SER A 118 6.91 -19.89 -7.54
N LEU A 119 7.46 -19.41 -6.43
CA LEU A 119 8.48 -20.12 -5.66
C LEU A 119 7.91 -21.39 -5.01
N TYR A 120 6.69 -21.30 -4.47
CA TYR A 120 5.99 -22.45 -3.91
C TYR A 120 5.70 -23.52 -4.95
N ALA A 121 5.25 -23.11 -6.14
CA ALA A 121 5.01 -24.03 -7.28
C ALA A 121 6.29 -24.73 -7.77
N LYS A 122 7.47 -24.15 -7.52
CA LYS A 122 8.77 -24.78 -7.79
C LYS A 122 9.20 -25.77 -6.70
N GLY A 123 8.40 -26.00 -5.68
CA GLY A 123 8.65 -26.96 -4.61
C GLY A 123 9.45 -26.40 -3.42
N MET A 124 9.60 -25.08 -3.31
CA MET A 124 10.27 -24.48 -2.16
C MET A 124 9.39 -24.59 -0.91
N SER A 125 10.01 -24.84 0.25
CA SER A 125 9.31 -24.80 1.51
C SER A 125 8.94 -23.37 1.91
N THR A 126 7.96 -23.21 2.79
CA THR A 126 7.55 -21.88 3.28
C THR A 126 8.69 -21.11 3.96
N SER A 127 9.61 -21.83 4.60
CA SER A 127 10.81 -21.28 5.23
C SER A 127 11.85 -20.82 4.20
N ASP A 128 12.06 -21.60 3.14
CA ASP A 128 12.98 -21.25 2.05
C ASP A 128 12.46 -20.02 1.28
N ILE A 129 11.14 -19.97 1.03
CA ILE A 129 10.50 -18.81 0.40
C ILE A 129 10.67 -17.55 1.26
N GLN A 130 10.53 -17.67 2.60
CA GLN A 130 10.79 -16.55 3.49
C GLN A 130 12.21 -16.02 3.33
N SER A 131 13.21 -16.91 3.37
CA SER A 131 14.62 -16.55 3.22
C SER A 131 14.90 -15.92 1.87
N GLU A 132 14.36 -16.48 0.80
CA GLU A 132 14.53 -15.97 -0.57
C GLU A 132 13.92 -14.57 -0.74
N ILE A 133 12.74 -14.33 -0.17
CA ILE A 133 12.09 -13.02 -0.22
C ILE A 133 12.85 -11.99 0.62
N GLU A 134 13.37 -12.39 1.79
CA GLU A 134 14.23 -11.52 2.62
C GLU A 134 15.52 -11.15 1.88
N ASP A 135 16.16 -12.12 1.23
CA ASP A 135 17.41 -11.91 0.48
C ASP A 135 17.21 -11.03 -0.76
N LEU A 136 16.10 -11.23 -1.52
CA LEU A 136 15.85 -10.50 -2.76
C LEU A 136 15.32 -9.10 -2.54
N TYR A 137 14.46 -8.90 -1.54
CA TYR A 137 13.69 -7.65 -1.35
C TYR A 137 13.94 -6.98 0.00
N GLY A 138 14.70 -7.59 0.89
CA GLY A 138 14.94 -7.08 2.25
C GLY A 138 13.69 -7.05 3.14
N ILE A 139 12.65 -7.82 2.79
CA ILE A 139 11.35 -7.82 3.43
C ILE A 139 11.21 -9.04 4.33
N LYS A 140 10.82 -8.82 5.59
CA LYS A 140 10.53 -9.93 6.52
C LYS A 140 9.07 -10.36 6.40
N ILE A 141 8.85 -11.56 5.86
CA ILE A 141 7.55 -12.22 5.86
C ILE A 141 7.59 -13.43 6.79
N SER A 142 6.44 -13.80 7.37
CA SER A 142 6.37 -15.00 8.21
C SER A 142 5.99 -16.23 7.37
N PRO A 143 6.39 -17.45 7.77
CA PRO A 143 5.94 -18.67 7.11
C PRO A 143 4.41 -18.80 7.05
N SER A 144 3.72 -18.31 8.09
CA SER A 144 2.26 -18.29 8.14
C SER A 144 1.65 -17.35 7.09
N MET A 145 2.33 -16.27 6.74
CA MET A 145 1.91 -15.37 5.65
C MET A 145 2.11 -16.04 4.30
N VAL A 146 3.23 -16.72 4.09
CA VAL A 146 3.46 -17.53 2.88
C VAL A 146 2.34 -18.55 2.71
N SER A 147 2.00 -19.30 3.76
CA SER A 147 0.89 -20.27 3.73
C SER A 147 -0.44 -19.62 3.36
N LYS A 148 -0.78 -18.47 3.95
CA LYS A 148 -2.03 -17.76 3.61
C LYS A 148 -2.10 -17.31 2.14
N ILE A 149 -0.96 -16.93 1.57
CA ILE A 149 -0.89 -16.51 0.16
C ILE A 149 -1.06 -17.73 -0.75
N THR A 150 -0.38 -18.84 -0.43
CA THR A 150 -0.46 -20.09 -1.21
C THR A 150 -1.82 -20.76 -1.10
N ASP A 151 -2.48 -20.70 0.05
CA ASP A 151 -3.82 -21.26 0.27
C ASP A 151 -4.89 -20.62 -0.61
N LYS A 152 -4.76 -19.32 -0.90
CA LYS A 152 -5.67 -18.62 -1.83
C LYS A 152 -5.65 -19.25 -3.23
N VAL A 153 -4.48 -19.71 -3.67
CA VAL A 153 -4.33 -20.32 -5.01
C VAL A 153 -4.79 -21.77 -5.00
N LEU A 154 -4.55 -22.49 -3.91
CA LEU A 154 -5.06 -23.87 -3.77
C LEU A 154 -6.59 -23.90 -3.82
N ALA A 155 -7.27 -22.93 -3.19
CA ALA A 155 -8.73 -22.82 -3.24
C ALA A 155 -9.22 -22.62 -4.68
N SER A 156 -8.60 -21.70 -5.44
CA SER A 156 -8.99 -21.48 -6.85
C SER A 156 -8.60 -22.65 -7.78
N ALA A 157 -7.52 -23.38 -7.47
CA ALA A 157 -7.14 -24.57 -8.25
C ALA A 157 -8.10 -25.75 -8.05
N THR A 158 -8.64 -25.92 -6.84
CA THR A 158 -9.65 -26.94 -6.54
C THR A 158 -11.01 -26.65 -7.20
N GLU A 159 -11.37 -25.38 -7.36
CA GLU A 159 -12.58 -25.00 -8.12
C GLU A 159 -12.46 -25.32 -9.61
N TRP A 160 -11.23 -25.34 -10.17
CA TRP A 160 -10.97 -25.71 -11.57
C TRP A 160 -10.96 -27.22 -11.83
N GLN A 161 -10.85 -28.05 -10.80
CA GLN A 161 -10.81 -29.51 -10.91
C GLN A 161 -12.19 -30.17 -10.74
N ASN A 162 -13.20 -29.42 -10.34
CA ASN A 162 -14.61 -29.84 -10.21
C ASN A 162 -15.48 -29.28 -11.33
#